data_eb17c8716543b1daa1aa0203bcbe5cd6
#
_entry.id   eb17c8716543b1daa1aa0203bcbe5cd6
#
_cell.length_a   1.000
_cell.length_b   1.000
_cell.length_c   1.000
_cell.angle_alpha   90.00
_cell.angle_beta   90.00
_cell.angle_gamma   90.00
#
_symmetry.space_group_name_H-M   'P 1'
#
loop_
_entity.id
_entity.type
_entity.pdbx_description
1 polymer ?
#
loop_
_entity_poly.entity_id
_entity_poly.type
_entity_poly.pdbx_seq_one_letter_code
_entity_poly.pdbx_strand_id
1 'polypeptide(L)'
;MTTRRTFLRNTALATAALATNPIPLFAVNRKVKARRQLKLTFEPYELKLRHVFTVATYSRSTTPDIQVRLDYDGFTGYGEASMPPYLAAELGTTESVMQFLGRAAEVLKQFDNPFRMEDILACIDQLDKGNAAGKAAIDIALHDLVGRIMEQPWFQIWGLNPSKAPSTTFTIGIDKPDVVREKTRECADKFNILKVKLGRDNDKEMIETIRSVTPLP
;
A
#
# COMPACT_ATOMS: atom_id res chain seq x y z
N MET A 1 -1.64 57.73 -27.80
CA MET A 1 -2.21 56.46 -28.33
C MET A 1 -1.29 55.92 -29.40
N THR A 2 -0.65 54.81 -29.17
CA THR A 2 0.24 54.16 -30.14
C THR A 2 -0.62 53.45 -31.19
N THR A 3 -0.45 53.83 -32.47
CA THR A 3 -1.22 53.20 -33.54
C THR A 3 -0.73 51.78 -33.83
N ARG A 4 -1.60 50.94 -34.37
CA ARG A 4 -1.30 49.55 -34.77
C ARG A 4 -0.05 49.41 -35.65
N ARG A 5 0.20 50.43 -36.51
CA ARG A 5 1.38 50.54 -37.36
C ARG A 5 2.66 50.77 -36.58
N THR A 6 2.64 51.56 -35.53
CA THR A 6 3.81 51.86 -34.69
C THR A 6 4.17 50.63 -33.83
N PHE A 7 3.18 49.88 -33.39
CA PHE A 7 3.40 48.60 -32.66
C PHE A 7 4.08 47.56 -33.56
N LEU A 8 3.56 47.33 -34.77
CA LEU A 8 4.12 46.35 -35.72
C LEU A 8 5.54 46.72 -36.18
N ARG A 9 5.83 48.01 -36.38
CA ARG A 9 7.18 48.47 -36.75
C ARG A 9 8.18 48.28 -35.62
N ASN A 10 7.80 48.52 -34.40
CA ASN A 10 8.65 48.31 -33.22
C ASN A 10 8.90 46.84 -32.93
N THR A 11 7.93 45.96 -33.17
CA THR A 11 8.09 44.52 -33.06
C THR A 11 9.03 43.94 -34.12
N ALA A 12 8.94 44.44 -35.37
CA ALA A 12 9.83 44.02 -36.46
C ALA A 12 11.29 44.48 -36.24
N LEU A 13 11.51 45.67 -35.66
CA LEU A 13 12.84 46.15 -35.30
C LEU A 13 13.46 45.37 -34.11
N ALA A 14 12.64 44.94 -33.15
CA ALA A 14 13.09 44.09 -32.02
C ALA A 14 13.51 42.67 -32.48
N THR A 15 12.81 42.09 -33.48
CA THR A 15 13.18 40.80 -34.07
C THR A 15 14.44 40.87 -34.93
N ALA A 16 14.68 41.98 -35.64
CA ALA A 16 15.89 42.17 -36.44
C ALA A 16 17.15 42.37 -35.56
N ALA A 17 17.01 43.03 -34.42
CA ALA A 17 18.12 43.22 -33.47
C ALA A 17 18.57 41.91 -32.77
N LEU A 18 17.67 40.94 -32.66
CA LEU A 18 17.99 39.62 -32.12
C LEU A 18 18.71 38.70 -33.12
N ALA A 19 18.63 39.00 -34.44
CA ALA A 19 19.24 38.17 -35.47
C ALA A 19 20.72 38.52 -35.75
N THR A 20 21.23 39.62 -35.23
CA THR A 20 22.61 40.10 -35.52
C THR A 20 23.61 39.89 -34.39
N ASN A 21 23.16 39.51 -33.19
CA ASN A 21 24.06 39.08 -32.13
C ASN A 21 24.12 37.55 -32.11
N PRO A 22 25.30 36.93 -32.31
CA PRO A 22 25.44 35.49 -32.06
C PRO A 22 25.22 35.30 -30.55
N ILE A 23 24.03 34.86 -30.16
CA ILE A 23 23.79 34.35 -28.82
C ILE A 23 24.80 33.21 -28.69
N PRO A 24 25.79 33.26 -27.75
CA PRO A 24 26.63 32.11 -27.52
C PRO A 24 25.68 30.99 -27.17
N LEU A 25 25.64 29.93 -28.00
CA LEU A 25 25.02 28.65 -27.63
C LEU A 25 25.82 28.15 -26.40
N PHE A 26 25.50 28.67 -25.24
CA PHE A 26 25.80 27.93 -24.05
C PHE A 26 25.06 26.60 -24.24
N ALA A 27 25.80 25.58 -24.63
CA ALA A 27 25.38 24.24 -24.51
C ALA A 27 25.01 24.10 -23.02
N VAL A 28 23.72 24.33 -22.72
CA VAL A 28 23.17 23.96 -21.44
C VAL A 28 23.37 22.45 -21.42
N ASN A 29 24.45 22.06 -20.78
CA ASN A 29 24.72 20.67 -20.47
C ASN A 29 23.61 20.27 -19.48
N ARG A 30 22.39 20.13 -19.99
CA ARG A 30 21.31 19.47 -19.29
C ARG A 30 21.84 18.07 -19.08
N LYS A 31 22.50 17.85 -17.93
CA LYS A 31 22.58 16.50 -17.38
C LYS A 31 21.17 15.96 -17.54
N VAL A 32 20.99 15.05 -18.48
CA VAL A 32 19.73 14.31 -18.64
C VAL A 32 19.52 13.70 -17.27
N LYS A 33 18.64 14.30 -16.47
CA LYS A 33 18.26 13.74 -15.18
C LYS A 33 17.79 12.33 -15.52
N ALA A 34 18.44 11.33 -14.91
CA ALA A 34 17.99 9.95 -15.06
C ALA A 34 16.48 9.93 -14.93
N ARG A 35 15.80 9.31 -15.90
CA ARG A 35 14.33 9.28 -15.95
C ARG A 35 13.87 8.72 -14.61
N ARG A 36 13.09 9.49 -13.87
CA ARG A 36 12.50 9.02 -12.64
C ARG A 36 11.55 7.88 -12.99
N GLN A 37 11.70 6.75 -12.36
CA GLN A 37 10.90 5.56 -12.63
C GLN A 37 10.51 4.93 -11.29
N LEU A 38 9.36 4.30 -11.26
CA LEU A 38 8.97 3.46 -10.13
C LEU A 38 9.88 2.22 -10.11
N LYS A 39 10.43 1.91 -8.94
CA LYS A 39 11.27 0.73 -8.73
C LYS A 39 10.65 -0.14 -7.66
N LEU A 40 10.17 -1.32 -8.05
CA LEU A 40 9.67 -2.34 -7.15
C LEU A 40 10.80 -3.27 -6.71
N THR A 41 10.90 -3.52 -5.42
CA THR A 41 11.70 -4.61 -4.83
C THR A 41 10.83 -5.37 -3.85
N PHE A 42 11.10 -6.66 -3.66
CA PHE A 42 10.29 -7.53 -2.82
C PHE A 42 11.11 -8.71 -2.31
N GLU A 43 10.76 -9.18 -1.13
CA GLU A 43 11.41 -10.33 -0.50
C GLU A 43 10.39 -11.15 0.29
N PRO A 44 10.46 -12.49 0.24
CA PRO A 44 9.63 -13.34 1.06
C PRO A 44 10.12 -13.34 2.50
N TYR A 45 9.19 -13.40 3.45
CA TYR A 45 9.49 -13.62 4.85
C TYR A 45 8.38 -14.40 5.55
N GLU A 46 8.66 -14.92 6.71
CA GLU A 46 7.70 -15.62 7.54
C GLU A 46 7.31 -14.76 8.74
N LEU A 47 6.09 -14.24 8.72
CA LEU A 47 5.55 -13.45 9.82
C LEU A 47 5.22 -14.36 11.02
N LYS A 48 5.91 -14.17 12.14
CA LYS A 48 5.61 -14.87 13.39
C LYS A 48 4.46 -14.18 14.11
N LEU A 49 3.42 -14.93 14.40
CA LEU A 49 2.28 -14.43 15.15
C LEU A 49 2.60 -14.38 16.65
N ARG A 50 2.19 -13.33 17.34
CA ARG A 50 2.33 -13.22 18.80
C ARG A 50 1.57 -14.31 19.55
N HIS A 51 0.42 -14.69 19.02
CA HIS A 51 -0.42 -15.78 19.53
C HIS A 51 -0.76 -16.74 18.39
N VAL A 52 -0.88 -18.01 18.69
CA VAL A 52 -1.43 -18.97 17.73
C VAL A 52 -2.82 -18.49 17.29
N PHE A 53 -3.06 -18.44 16.00
CA PHE A 53 -4.33 -18.06 15.43
C PHE A 53 -5.08 -19.31 14.98
N THR A 54 -6.16 -19.63 15.67
CA THR A 54 -6.99 -20.81 15.41
C THR A 54 -8.39 -20.40 14.98
N VAL A 55 -8.86 -20.99 13.90
CA VAL A 55 -10.23 -20.99 13.42
C VAL A 55 -10.75 -22.42 13.42
N ALA A 56 -12.03 -22.63 13.09
CA ALA A 56 -12.64 -23.98 13.13
C ALA A 56 -11.81 -25.06 12.41
N THR A 57 -11.27 -24.74 11.24
CA THR A 57 -10.62 -25.70 10.33
C THR A 57 -9.09 -25.61 10.28
N TYR A 58 -8.49 -24.58 10.89
CA TYR A 58 -7.07 -24.30 10.71
C TYR A 58 -6.44 -23.60 11.92
N SER A 59 -5.17 -23.91 12.22
CA SER A 59 -4.35 -23.23 13.23
C SER A 59 -2.98 -22.88 12.63
N ARG A 60 -2.45 -21.72 12.99
CA ARG A 60 -1.12 -21.27 12.58
C ARG A 60 -0.43 -20.42 13.62
N SER A 61 0.88 -20.50 13.68
CA SER A 61 1.78 -19.63 14.46
C SER A 61 2.58 -18.67 13.59
N THR A 62 2.59 -18.92 12.27
CA THR A 62 3.28 -18.11 11.27
C THR A 62 2.38 -17.86 10.07
N THR A 63 2.72 -16.87 9.28
CA THR A 63 2.09 -16.61 7.96
C THR A 63 3.20 -16.39 6.94
N PRO A 64 3.17 -17.07 5.78
CA PRO A 64 4.04 -16.72 4.67
C PRO A 64 3.60 -15.38 4.10
N ASP A 65 4.53 -14.44 4.02
CA ASP A 65 4.31 -13.08 3.56
C ASP A 65 5.42 -12.68 2.58
N ILE A 66 5.17 -11.67 1.75
CA ILE A 66 6.18 -11.01 0.93
C ILE A 66 6.14 -9.52 1.22
N GLN A 67 7.24 -8.97 1.71
CA GLN A 67 7.37 -7.54 1.84
C GLN A 67 7.61 -6.92 0.46
N VAL A 68 6.89 -5.86 0.16
CA VAL A 68 6.99 -5.09 -1.08
C VAL A 68 7.45 -3.68 -0.75
N ARG A 69 8.42 -3.20 -1.50
CA ARG A 69 8.95 -1.85 -1.42
C ARG A 69 8.89 -1.19 -2.79
N LEU A 70 8.28 0.00 -2.86
CA LEU A 70 8.16 0.82 -4.06
C LEU A 70 8.91 2.13 -3.87
N ASP A 71 9.99 2.32 -4.61
CA ASP A 71 10.85 3.51 -4.55
C ASP A 71 10.55 4.48 -5.70
N TYR A 72 10.56 5.79 -5.42
CA TYR A 72 10.47 6.86 -6.39
C TYR A 72 11.08 8.16 -5.86
N ASP A 73 12.07 8.70 -6.56
CA ASP A 73 12.65 10.04 -6.28
C ASP A 73 13.07 10.28 -4.82
N GLY A 74 13.61 9.27 -4.16
CA GLY A 74 14.05 9.34 -2.75
C GLY A 74 12.97 8.99 -1.72
N PHE A 75 11.73 8.81 -2.15
CA PHE A 75 10.64 8.31 -1.30
C PHE A 75 10.47 6.80 -1.44
N THR A 76 10.01 6.17 -0.39
CA THR A 76 9.72 4.73 -0.35
C THR A 76 8.34 4.48 0.22
N GLY A 77 7.52 3.70 -0.46
CA GLY A 77 6.28 3.13 0.05
C GLY A 77 6.43 1.63 0.30
N TYR A 78 5.74 1.12 1.31
CA TYR A 78 5.76 -0.29 1.69
C TYR A 78 4.39 -0.92 1.56
N GLY A 79 4.38 -2.19 1.16
CA GLY A 79 3.20 -3.05 1.12
C GLY A 79 3.57 -4.47 1.52
N GLU A 80 2.55 -5.29 1.72
CA GLU A 80 2.71 -6.67 2.17
C GLU A 80 1.71 -7.58 1.45
N ALA A 81 2.21 -8.67 0.89
CA ALA A 81 1.40 -9.76 0.35
C ALA A 81 1.29 -10.86 1.41
N SER A 82 0.16 -10.91 2.13
CA SER A 82 -0.09 -11.94 3.13
C SER A 82 -0.83 -13.12 2.50
N MET A 83 -0.28 -14.32 2.63
CA MET A 83 -0.76 -15.52 1.93
C MET A 83 -1.07 -16.66 2.91
N PRO A 84 -2.10 -16.53 3.75
CA PRO A 84 -2.50 -17.64 4.59
C PRO A 84 -2.86 -18.86 3.73
N PRO A 85 -2.27 -20.05 4.00
CA PRO A 85 -2.33 -21.21 3.09
C PRO A 85 -3.73 -21.69 2.72
N TYR A 86 -4.73 -21.48 3.60
CA TYR A 86 -6.13 -21.85 3.34
C TYR A 86 -6.84 -20.93 2.33
N LEU A 87 -6.21 -19.85 1.88
CA LEU A 87 -6.72 -18.93 0.85
C LEU A 87 -5.82 -18.91 -0.40
N ALA A 88 -4.94 -19.89 -0.58
CA ALA A 88 -3.97 -19.90 -1.67
C ALA A 88 -4.63 -19.84 -3.07
N ALA A 89 -5.84 -20.37 -3.24
CA ALA A 89 -6.56 -20.31 -4.50
C ALA A 89 -6.90 -18.87 -4.94
N GLU A 90 -7.15 -17.97 -3.99
CA GLU A 90 -7.50 -16.58 -4.25
C GLU A 90 -6.28 -15.66 -4.18
N LEU A 91 -5.45 -15.86 -3.17
CA LEU A 91 -4.35 -14.95 -2.83
C LEU A 91 -3.08 -15.26 -3.62
N GLY A 92 -2.90 -16.50 -4.06
CA GLY A 92 -1.68 -17.04 -4.64
C GLY A 92 -0.81 -17.76 -3.62
N THR A 93 0.18 -18.48 -4.12
CA THR A 93 1.27 -19.08 -3.34
C THR A 93 2.47 -18.16 -3.32
N THR A 94 3.43 -18.38 -2.44
CA THR A 94 4.69 -17.61 -2.40
C THR A 94 5.35 -17.58 -3.78
N GLU A 95 5.45 -18.74 -4.47
CA GLU A 95 6.06 -18.81 -5.80
C GLU A 95 5.27 -18.02 -6.85
N SER A 96 3.96 -18.17 -6.90
CA SER A 96 3.13 -17.49 -7.90
C SER A 96 3.13 -15.98 -7.70
N VAL A 97 3.08 -15.52 -6.45
CA VAL A 97 3.12 -14.10 -6.11
C VAL A 97 4.51 -13.50 -6.40
N MET A 98 5.60 -14.22 -6.11
CA MET A 98 6.96 -13.78 -6.46
C MET A 98 7.13 -13.63 -7.98
N GLN A 99 6.63 -14.57 -8.78
CA GLN A 99 6.64 -14.48 -10.24
C GLN A 99 5.78 -13.32 -10.74
N PHE A 100 4.60 -13.11 -10.16
CA PHE A 100 3.73 -11.98 -10.46
C PHE A 100 4.42 -10.65 -10.17
N LEU A 101 5.03 -10.49 -8.98
CA LEU A 101 5.74 -9.28 -8.60
C LEU A 101 6.95 -8.99 -9.51
N GLY A 102 7.62 -10.05 -10.01
CA GLY A 102 8.68 -9.91 -11.01
C GLY A 102 8.17 -9.28 -12.31
N ARG A 103 7.03 -9.73 -12.84
CA ARG A 103 6.38 -9.12 -14.02
C ARG A 103 5.91 -7.70 -13.74
N ALA A 104 5.32 -7.48 -12.58
CA ALA A 104 4.85 -6.16 -12.15
C ALA A 104 6.00 -5.15 -12.04
N ALA A 105 7.17 -5.56 -11.58
CA ALA A 105 8.35 -4.70 -11.50
C ALA A 105 8.76 -4.16 -12.88
N GLU A 106 8.66 -4.96 -13.95
CA GLU A 106 8.96 -4.51 -15.32
C GLU A 106 7.90 -3.52 -15.84
N VAL A 107 6.64 -3.73 -15.52
CA VAL A 107 5.55 -2.81 -15.88
C VAL A 107 5.71 -1.47 -15.17
N LEU A 108 6.01 -1.49 -13.87
CA LEU A 108 6.15 -0.29 -13.06
C LEU A 108 7.29 0.62 -13.52
N LYS A 109 8.36 0.10 -14.10
CA LYS A 109 9.45 0.89 -14.70
C LYS A 109 8.99 1.81 -15.85
N GLN A 110 7.83 1.54 -16.45
CA GLN A 110 7.29 2.36 -17.53
C GLN A 110 6.65 3.66 -17.03
N PHE A 111 6.34 3.72 -15.73
CA PHE A 111 5.72 4.89 -15.11
C PHE A 111 6.77 5.80 -14.48
N ASP A 112 6.69 7.07 -14.82
CA ASP A 112 7.53 8.16 -14.32
C ASP A 112 6.79 9.11 -13.37
N ASN A 113 5.54 8.79 -13.04
CA ASN A 113 4.69 9.57 -12.14
C ASN A 113 3.82 8.64 -11.27
N PRO A 114 4.07 8.54 -9.95
CA PRO A 114 3.30 7.70 -9.04
C PRO A 114 1.86 8.18 -8.82
N PHE A 115 1.54 9.43 -9.15
CA PHE A 115 0.18 9.97 -9.04
C PHE A 115 -0.80 9.44 -10.10
N ARG A 116 -0.30 8.75 -11.12
CA ARG A 116 -1.15 8.03 -12.09
C ARG A 116 -1.62 6.69 -11.52
N MET A 117 -2.15 6.72 -10.31
CA MET A 117 -2.47 5.51 -9.53
C MET A 117 -3.46 4.60 -10.27
N GLU A 118 -4.53 5.16 -10.82
CA GLU A 118 -5.55 4.41 -11.55
C GLU A 118 -4.95 3.66 -12.75
N ASP A 119 -4.14 4.34 -13.57
CA ASP A 119 -3.48 3.72 -14.73
C ASP A 119 -2.50 2.62 -14.30
N ILE A 120 -1.72 2.88 -13.23
CA ILE A 120 -0.76 1.93 -12.69
C ILE A 120 -1.49 0.67 -12.21
N LEU A 121 -2.50 0.83 -11.36
CA LEU A 121 -3.25 -0.29 -10.80
C LEU A 121 -4.02 -1.07 -11.88
N ALA A 122 -4.59 -0.39 -12.86
CA ALA A 122 -5.23 -1.05 -14.00
C ALA A 122 -4.24 -1.92 -14.81
N CYS A 123 -3.01 -1.44 -15.05
CA CYS A 123 -1.98 -2.24 -15.70
C CYS A 123 -1.55 -3.45 -14.86
N ILE A 124 -1.45 -3.29 -13.53
CA ILE A 124 -1.12 -4.38 -12.61
C ILE A 124 -2.22 -5.44 -12.60
N ASP A 125 -3.49 -5.02 -12.57
CA ASP A 125 -4.63 -5.94 -12.57
C ASP A 125 -4.73 -6.79 -13.84
N GLN A 126 -4.34 -6.24 -14.98
CA GLN A 126 -4.34 -6.94 -16.27
C GLN A 126 -3.25 -8.01 -16.41
N LEU A 127 -2.21 -7.99 -15.56
CA LEU A 127 -1.10 -8.94 -15.63
C LEU A 127 -1.53 -10.37 -15.31
N ASP A 128 -2.54 -10.54 -14.47
CA ASP A 128 -2.99 -11.83 -13.99
C ASP A 128 -4.45 -11.75 -13.48
N LYS A 129 -5.20 -12.84 -13.60
CA LYS A 129 -6.53 -12.95 -12.96
C LYS A 129 -6.45 -13.31 -11.49
N GLY A 130 -5.36 -13.96 -11.06
CA GLY A 130 -5.08 -14.39 -9.69
C GLY A 130 -4.10 -13.47 -8.96
N ASN A 131 -3.38 -14.06 -8.00
CA ASN A 131 -2.35 -13.39 -7.20
C ASN A 131 -2.85 -12.12 -6.48
N ALA A 132 -4.05 -12.18 -5.91
CA ALA A 132 -4.68 -11.03 -5.25
C ALA A 132 -3.83 -10.44 -4.13
N ALA A 133 -3.06 -11.28 -3.40
CA ALA A 133 -2.13 -10.81 -2.37
C ALA A 133 -1.03 -9.91 -2.96
N GLY A 134 -0.45 -10.28 -4.11
CA GLY A 134 0.57 -9.48 -4.79
C GLY A 134 0.04 -8.16 -5.32
N LYS A 135 -1.19 -8.16 -5.87
CA LYS A 135 -1.88 -6.93 -6.32
C LYS A 135 -2.13 -5.99 -5.15
N ALA A 136 -2.67 -6.50 -4.04
CA ALA A 136 -2.90 -5.73 -2.83
C ALA A 136 -1.60 -5.13 -2.26
N ALA A 137 -0.50 -5.88 -2.28
CA ALA A 137 0.79 -5.40 -1.82
C ALA A 137 1.31 -4.20 -2.64
N ILE A 138 1.14 -4.24 -3.97
CA ILE A 138 1.52 -3.11 -4.85
C ILE A 138 0.60 -1.91 -4.60
N ASP A 139 -0.69 -2.14 -4.48
CA ASP A 139 -1.68 -1.10 -4.19
C ASP A 139 -1.37 -0.38 -2.86
N ILE A 140 -1.15 -1.14 -1.79
CA ILE A 140 -0.75 -0.60 -0.48
C ILE A 140 0.56 0.18 -0.59
N ALA A 141 1.59 -0.37 -1.27
CA ALA A 141 2.88 0.29 -1.43
C ALA A 141 2.76 1.60 -2.23
N LEU A 142 1.90 1.64 -3.26
CA LEU A 142 1.66 2.84 -4.06
C LEU A 142 0.94 3.93 -3.24
N HIS A 143 -0.06 3.56 -2.47
CA HIS A 143 -0.75 4.48 -1.57
C HIS A 143 0.20 5.02 -0.49
N ASP A 144 1.02 4.16 0.15
CA ASP A 144 2.01 4.60 1.15
C ASP A 144 3.03 5.56 0.53
N LEU A 145 3.53 5.25 -0.69
CA LEU A 145 4.45 6.11 -1.43
C LEU A 145 3.85 7.49 -1.71
N VAL A 146 2.65 7.53 -2.27
CA VAL A 146 1.96 8.80 -2.61
C VAL A 146 1.65 9.61 -1.35
N GLY A 147 1.17 8.97 -0.28
CA GLY A 147 0.93 9.64 1.01
C GLY A 147 2.20 10.27 1.59
N ARG A 148 3.36 9.58 1.47
CA ARG A 148 4.68 10.10 1.89
C ARG A 148 5.16 11.26 1.01
N ILE A 149 4.97 11.21 -0.30
CA ILE A 149 5.30 12.31 -1.22
C ILE A 149 4.44 13.54 -0.91
N MET A 150 3.16 13.35 -0.58
CA MET A 150 2.24 14.43 -0.22
C MET A 150 2.39 14.90 1.24
N GLU A 151 3.17 14.19 2.06
CA GLU A 151 3.31 14.42 3.50
C GLU A 151 1.97 14.46 4.24
N GLN A 152 1.00 13.66 3.76
CA GLN A 152 -0.36 13.61 4.31
C GLN A 152 -0.88 12.18 4.41
N PRO A 153 -1.57 11.82 5.49
CA PRO A 153 -2.28 10.54 5.59
C PRO A 153 -3.54 10.55 4.71
N TRP A 154 -3.89 9.39 4.18
CA TRP A 154 -4.99 9.23 3.21
C TRP A 154 -6.34 9.73 3.71
N PHE A 155 -6.64 9.60 5.00
CA PHE A 155 -7.90 10.13 5.53
C PHE A 155 -8.01 11.66 5.38
N GLN A 156 -6.88 12.40 5.43
CA GLN A 156 -6.86 13.84 5.18
C GLN A 156 -6.97 14.14 3.69
N ILE A 157 -6.24 13.39 2.84
CA ILE A 157 -6.31 13.52 1.38
C ILE A 157 -7.76 13.35 0.89
N TRP A 158 -8.49 12.39 1.47
CA TRP A 158 -9.90 12.13 1.13
C TRP A 158 -10.90 12.99 1.90
N GLY A 159 -10.45 13.89 2.80
CA GLY A 159 -11.32 14.74 3.60
C GLY A 159 -12.19 13.98 4.60
N LEU A 160 -11.73 12.80 5.05
CA LEU A 160 -12.48 11.97 5.99
C LEU A 160 -12.30 12.47 7.42
N ASN A 161 -13.37 12.36 8.22
CA ASN A 161 -13.34 12.68 9.64
C ASN A 161 -12.98 11.42 10.46
N PRO A 162 -11.78 11.35 11.06
CA PRO A 162 -11.35 10.18 11.82
C PRO A 162 -12.22 9.91 13.07
N SER A 163 -12.90 10.93 13.62
CA SER A 163 -13.78 10.72 14.77
C SER A 163 -15.05 9.92 14.44
N LYS A 164 -15.36 9.76 13.15
CA LYS A 164 -16.47 8.93 12.65
C LYS A 164 -16.04 7.52 12.28
N ALA A 165 -14.76 7.20 12.39
CA ALA A 165 -14.28 5.84 12.10
C ALA A 165 -14.86 4.87 13.14
N PRO A 166 -15.31 3.67 12.71
CA PRO A 166 -15.74 2.64 13.67
C PRO A 166 -14.54 2.15 14.50
N SER A 167 -14.83 1.66 15.71
CA SER A 167 -13.81 1.01 16.54
C SER A 167 -13.27 -0.23 15.84
N THR A 168 -11.95 -0.40 15.85
CA THR A 168 -11.35 -1.65 15.41
C THR A 168 -11.61 -2.77 16.41
N THR A 169 -11.68 -4.01 15.93
CA THR A 169 -11.88 -5.19 16.75
C THR A 169 -10.55 -5.94 16.97
N PHE A 170 -10.42 -6.59 18.12
CA PHE A 170 -9.36 -7.59 18.32
C PHE A 170 -9.92 -9.01 18.21
N THR A 171 -9.24 -9.88 17.48
CA THR A 171 -9.73 -11.26 17.28
C THR A 171 -9.19 -12.22 18.34
N ILE A 172 -10.08 -12.84 19.09
CA ILE A 172 -9.79 -13.97 19.96
C ILE A 172 -9.96 -15.25 19.14
N GLY A 173 -8.87 -15.97 18.90
CA GLY A 173 -8.89 -17.29 18.24
C GLY A 173 -9.38 -18.39 19.17
N ILE A 174 -9.77 -19.53 18.61
CA ILE A 174 -10.16 -20.72 19.39
C ILE A 174 -8.94 -21.25 20.14
N ASP A 175 -9.08 -21.42 21.45
CA ASP A 175 -8.02 -21.96 22.33
C ASP A 175 -8.58 -22.54 23.61
N LYS A 176 -7.70 -23.02 24.50
CA LYS A 176 -8.06 -23.49 25.85
C LYS A 176 -8.50 -22.29 26.72
N PRO A 177 -9.39 -22.49 27.70
CA PRO A 177 -9.94 -21.42 28.54
C PRO A 177 -8.88 -20.51 29.18
N ASP A 178 -7.79 -21.05 29.69
CA ASP A 178 -6.76 -20.25 30.34
C ASP A 178 -6.06 -19.32 29.35
N VAL A 179 -5.76 -19.80 28.12
CA VAL A 179 -5.16 -18.99 27.05
C VAL A 179 -6.15 -17.93 26.57
N VAL A 180 -7.43 -18.27 26.39
CA VAL A 180 -8.50 -17.32 26.04
C VAL A 180 -8.61 -16.22 27.09
N ARG A 181 -8.58 -16.58 28.39
CA ARG A 181 -8.63 -15.63 29.50
C ARG A 181 -7.47 -14.64 29.47
N GLU A 182 -6.25 -15.13 29.26
CA GLU A 182 -5.05 -14.29 29.20
C GLU A 182 -5.11 -13.34 28.00
N LYS A 183 -5.39 -13.84 26.79
CA LYS A 183 -5.57 -13.01 25.57
C LYS A 183 -6.65 -11.95 25.77
N THR A 184 -7.75 -12.31 26.43
CA THR A 184 -8.85 -11.35 26.70
C THR A 184 -8.37 -10.24 27.64
N ARG A 185 -7.62 -10.56 28.70
CA ARG A 185 -7.06 -9.58 29.62
C ARG A 185 -6.07 -8.63 28.93
N GLU A 186 -5.20 -9.15 28.06
CA GLU A 186 -4.22 -8.35 27.33
C GLU A 186 -4.84 -7.32 26.39
N CYS A 187 -6.05 -7.56 25.88
CA CYS A 187 -6.69 -6.72 24.87
C CYS A 187 -7.91 -5.93 25.39
N ALA A 188 -8.49 -6.28 26.54
CA ALA A 188 -9.70 -5.65 27.04
C ALA A 188 -9.56 -4.13 27.28
N ASP A 189 -8.38 -3.66 27.69
CA ASP A 189 -8.13 -2.23 27.92
C ASP A 189 -7.70 -1.46 26.64
N LYS A 190 -7.46 -2.19 25.53
CA LYS A 190 -6.91 -1.61 24.29
C LYS A 190 -7.93 -1.52 23.16
N PHE A 191 -8.99 -2.32 23.23
CA PHE A 191 -10.00 -2.43 22.19
C PHE A 191 -11.39 -2.27 22.79
N ASN A 192 -12.30 -1.69 22.01
CA ASN A 192 -13.69 -1.48 22.43
C ASN A 192 -14.62 -2.64 22.05
N ILE A 193 -14.16 -3.50 21.14
CA ILE A 193 -14.96 -4.62 20.60
C ILE A 193 -14.05 -5.83 20.43
N LEU A 194 -14.52 -7.01 20.83
CA LEU A 194 -13.82 -8.28 20.62
C LEU A 194 -14.51 -9.10 19.53
N LYS A 195 -13.74 -9.63 18.58
CA LYS A 195 -14.21 -10.57 17.58
C LYS A 195 -13.80 -11.97 17.99
N VAL A 196 -14.78 -12.86 18.23
CA VAL A 196 -14.51 -14.22 18.69
C VAL A 196 -14.63 -15.21 17.55
N LYS A 197 -13.66 -16.12 17.42
CA LYS A 197 -13.74 -17.26 16.50
C LYS A 197 -14.36 -18.44 17.22
N LEU A 198 -15.36 -19.07 16.60
CA LEU A 198 -16.12 -20.20 17.09
C LEU A 198 -16.16 -21.30 16.03
N GLY A 199 -16.73 -22.46 16.37
CA GLY A 199 -16.92 -23.58 15.45
C GLY A 199 -16.21 -24.85 15.88
N ARG A 200 -15.98 -25.02 17.21
CA ARG A 200 -15.50 -26.25 17.85
C ARG A 200 -16.33 -26.56 19.08
N ASP A 201 -16.05 -27.69 19.71
CA ASP A 201 -16.84 -28.22 20.84
C ASP A 201 -16.82 -27.35 22.10
N ASN A 202 -15.87 -26.41 22.21
CA ASN A 202 -15.67 -25.55 23.38
C ASN A 202 -16.23 -24.12 23.22
N ASP A 203 -17.07 -23.86 22.25
CA ASP A 203 -17.60 -22.53 21.93
C ASP A 203 -18.28 -21.84 23.11
N LYS A 204 -19.13 -22.57 23.83
CA LYS A 204 -19.84 -22.05 25.01
C LYS A 204 -18.86 -21.69 26.13
N GLU A 205 -17.90 -22.55 26.43
CA GLU A 205 -16.87 -22.32 27.43
C GLU A 205 -15.98 -21.12 27.09
N MET A 206 -15.65 -20.94 25.81
CA MET A 206 -14.91 -19.75 25.33
C MET A 206 -15.67 -18.45 25.62
N ILE A 207 -16.96 -18.41 25.29
CA ILE A 207 -17.78 -17.21 25.52
C ILE A 207 -17.92 -16.94 27.02
N GLU A 208 -18.19 -17.94 27.85
CA GLU A 208 -18.27 -17.81 29.31
C GLU A 208 -16.94 -17.34 29.89
N THR A 209 -15.80 -17.83 29.38
CA THR A 209 -14.46 -17.42 29.80
C THR A 209 -14.23 -15.94 29.47
N ILE A 210 -14.53 -15.48 28.24
CA ILE A 210 -14.38 -14.09 27.83
C ILE A 210 -15.28 -13.18 28.68
N ARG A 211 -16.53 -13.55 28.89
CA ARG A 211 -17.50 -12.79 29.70
C ARG A 211 -17.11 -12.72 31.18
N SER A 212 -16.37 -13.69 31.69
CA SER A 212 -15.83 -13.63 33.07
C SER A 212 -14.71 -12.57 33.22
N VAL A 213 -14.12 -12.12 32.11
CA VAL A 213 -13.01 -11.14 32.09
C VAL A 213 -13.51 -9.73 31.75
N THR A 214 -14.43 -9.58 30.77
CA THR A 214 -14.86 -8.29 30.28
C THR A 214 -16.31 -8.27 29.81
N PRO A 215 -17.04 -7.15 30.02
CA PRO A 215 -18.37 -6.92 29.45
C PRO A 215 -18.33 -6.39 28.00
N LEU A 216 -17.15 -6.16 27.40
CA LEU A 216 -17.04 -5.61 26.05
C LEU A 216 -17.88 -6.39 25.03
N PRO A 217 -18.52 -5.70 24.05
CA PRO A 217 -19.24 -6.35 22.97
C PRO A 217 -18.33 -7.17 22.05
#